data_a537d712078ee529db9f6066eef36d4f
#
_entry.id   a537d712078ee529db9f6066eef36d4f
#
_cell.length_a   1.000
_cell.length_b   1.000
_cell.length_c   1.000
_cell.angle_alpha   90.00
_cell.angle_beta   90.00
_cell.angle_gamma   90.00
#
_symmetry.space_group_name_H-M   'P 1'
#
loop_
_entity.id
_entity.type
_entity.pdbx_description
1 polymer ?
#
loop_
_entity_poly.entity_id
_entity_poly.type
_entity_poly.pdbx_seq_one_letter_code
_entity_poly.pdbx_strand_id
1 'polypeptide(L)'
;MASGSQMHAADNLAALAPLRLGYLEQPLAPAYDDRLPALAAQSATPLMQDESVSHEADIDRVIALGGRVWAHLKLVKLGGIAPTVRAARRLRDAGVPFMIGQMNEGAAATAAALHVTHLTRPRFAELYGADGLGDDPVSGLRYQHGTVQCLSPLGLGVTFAAHQATLIQEFSHAKHR
;
A
#
# COMPACT_ATOMS: atom_id res chain seq x y z
N MET A 1 -22.94 10.68 23.32
CA MET A 1 -23.69 10.85 22.05
C MET A 1 -22.81 10.27 20.92
N ALA A 2 -23.21 9.15 20.33
CA ALA A 2 -22.52 8.62 19.15
C ALA A 2 -22.73 9.62 18.01
N SER A 3 -21.65 10.17 17.46
CA SER A 3 -21.73 11.16 16.38
C SER A 3 -22.28 10.47 15.11
N GLY A 4 -23.07 11.19 14.32
CA GLY A 4 -23.76 10.67 13.13
C GLY A 4 -22.86 9.93 12.12
N SER A 5 -21.55 10.14 12.13
CA SER A 5 -20.60 9.44 11.26
C SER A 5 -20.43 7.94 11.57
N GLN A 6 -20.65 7.52 12.83
CA GLN A 6 -20.50 6.12 13.23
C GLN A 6 -21.71 5.25 12.82
N MET A 7 -22.91 5.79 12.90
CA MET A 7 -24.11 5.14 12.41
C MET A 7 -24.01 4.91 10.90
N HIS A 8 -23.53 5.89 10.14
CA HIS A 8 -23.38 5.78 8.69
C HIS A 8 -22.38 4.68 8.27
N ALA A 9 -21.27 4.47 9.00
CA ALA A 9 -20.29 3.43 8.64
C ALA A 9 -20.86 2.01 8.82
N ALA A 10 -21.56 1.74 9.91
CA ALA A 10 -22.20 0.44 10.13
C ALA A 10 -23.32 0.18 9.14
N ASP A 11 -24.17 1.18 8.86
CA ASP A 11 -25.24 1.10 7.88
C ASP A 11 -24.69 0.86 6.47
N ASN A 12 -23.61 1.55 6.10
CA ASN A 12 -22.94 1.34 4.82
C ASN A 12 -22.36 -0.08 4.70
N LEU A 13 -21.74 -0.61 5.74
CA LEU A 13 -21.26 -2.00 5.76
C LEU A 13 -22.39 -3.00 5.56
N ALA A 14 -23.52 -2.80 6.24
CA ALA A 14 -24.68 -3.65 6.08
C ALA A 14 -25.24 -3.60 4.64
N ALA A 15 -25.30 -2.40 4.05
CA ALA A 15 -25.75 -2.21 2.67
C ALA A 15 -24.80 -2.85 1.64
N LEU A 16 -23.49 -2.89 1.92
CA LEU A 16 -22.46 -3.49 1.05
C LEU A 16 -22.33 -5.01 1.22
N ALA A 17 -22.80 -5.58 2.32
CA ALA A 17 -22.64 -7.00 2.64
C ALA A 17 -23.14 -7.96 1.52
N PRO A 18 -24.27 -7.69 0.83
CA PRO A 18 -24.74 -8.54 -0.26
C PRO A 18 -23.80 -8.63 -1.47
N LEU A 19 -22.88 -7.66 -1.63
CA LEU A 19 -21.93 -7.59 -2.75
C LEU A 19 -20.77 -8.59 -2.61
N ARG A 20 -20.60 -9.22 -1.43
CA ARG A 20 -19.52 -10.18 -1.15
C ARG A 20 -18.14 -9.66 -1.54
N LEU A 21 -17.83 -8.41 -1.18
CA LEU A 21 -16.54 -7.78 -1.47
C LEU A 21 -15.40 -8.56 -0.84
N GLY A 22 -14.25 -8.60 -1.49
CA GLY A 22 -13.04 -9.22 -0.97
C GLY A 22 -12.48 -8.50 0.25
N TYR A 23 -12.62 -7.19 0.30
CA TYR A 23 -12.32 -6.31 1.43
C TYR A 23 -13.02 -4.96 1.24
N LEU A 24 -13.03 -4.14 2.28
CA LEU A 24 -13.45 -2.74 2.24
C LEU A 24 -12.32 -1.87 2.79
N GLU A 25 -11.83 -0.94 1.96
CA GLU A 25 -10.69 -0.10 2.29
C GLU A 25 -11.11 1.17 3.02
N GLN A 26 -10.34 1.51 4.04
CA GLN A 26 -10.41 2.73 4.87
C GLN A 26 -11.84 3.19 5.18
N PRO A 27 -12.63 2.33 5.85
CA PRO A 27 -14.05 2.64 6.10
C PRO A 27 -14.26 3.80 7.08
N LEU A 28 -13.20 4.14 7.83
CA LEU A 28 -13.18 5.25 8.79
C LEU A 28 -11.97 6.16 8.48
N ALA A 29 -12.14 7.47 8.65
CA ALA A 29 -10.98 8.36 8.65
C ALA A 29 -10.06 8.02 9.83
N PRO A 30 -8.71 8.23 9.72
CA PRO A 30 -7.73 7.85 10.76
C PRO A 30 -8.05 8.40 12.17
N ALA A 31 -8.68 9.56 12.24
CA ALA A 31 -9.13 10.16 13.51
C ALA A 31 -10.16 9.30 14.28
N TYR A 32 -10.71 8.26 13.66
CA TYR A 32 -11.71 7.37 14.24
C TYR A 32 -11.23 5.91 14.31
N ASP A 33 -9.94 5.67 14.25
CA ASP A 33 -9.35 4.32 14.32
C ASP A 33 -9.67 3.60 15.63
N ASP A 34 -9.94 4.32 16.70
CA ASP A 34 -10.40 3.78 17.99
C ASP A 34 -11.72 2.99 17.87
N ARG A 35 -12.52 3.27 16.84
CA ARG A 35 -13.82 2.63 16.57
C ARG A 35 -13.71 1.42 15.63
N LEU A 36 -12.56 1.26 14.99
CA LEU A 36 -12.34 0.18 14.00
C LEU A 36 -12.55 -1.22 14.58
N PRO A 37 -12.14 -1.56 15.83
CA PRO A 37 -12.37 -2.88 16.41
C PRO A 37 -13.85 -3.26 16.47
N ALA A 38 -14.69 -2.31 16.92
CA ALA A 38 -16.14 -2.53 17.00
C ALA A 38 -16.79 -2.67 15.62
N LEU A 39 -16.31 -1.90 14.63
CA LEU A 39 -16.79 -1.98 13.26
C LEU A 39 -16.38 -3.31 12.61
N ALA A 40 -15.13 -3.74 12.80
CA ALA A 40 -14.61 -5.02 12.28
C ALA A 40 -15.34 -6.22 12.86
N ALA A 41 -15.74 -6.16 14.14
CA ALA A 41 -16.51 -7.22 14.77
C ALA A 41 -17.91 -7.42 14.13
N GLN A 42 -18.49 -6.36 13.59
CA GLN A 42 -19.81 -6.35 12.95
C GLN A 42 -19.74 -6.61 11.44
N SER A 43 -18.57 -6.46 10.83
CA SER A 43 -18.42 -6.59 9.39
C SER A 43 -18.28 -8.05 8.97
N ALA A 44 -19.06 -8.48 7.96
CA ALA A 44 -18.86 -9.75 7.27
C ALA A 44 -17.68 -9.68 6.28
N THR A 45 -17.35 -8.47 5.80
CA THR A 45 -16.25 -8.19 4.88
C THR A 45 -15.01 -7.76 5.66
N PRO A 46 -13.80 -8.30 5.36
CA PRO A 46 -12.57 -7.81 5.94
C PRO A 46 -12.39 -6.30 5.71
N LEU A 47 -11.89 -5.58 6.70
CA LEU A 47 -11.59 -4.15 6.59
C LEU A 47 -10.11 -3.97 6.34
N MET A 48 -9.73 -3.05 5.46
CA MET A 48 -8.33 -2.71 5.16
C MET A 48 -8.04 -1.28 5.58
N GLN A 49 -6.94 -1.06 6.27
CA GLN A 49 -6.45 0.28 6.61
C GLN A 49 -5.39 0.72 5.59
N ASP A 50 -5.58 1.87 4.96
CA ASP A 50 -4.63 2.54 4.06
C ASP A 50 -4.03 3.77 4.74
N GLU A 51 -4.73 4.88 4.82
CA GLU A 51 -4.24 6.14 5.42
C GLU A 51 -3.84 5.98 6.88
N SER A 52 -4.46 5.04 7.57
CA SER A 52 -4.17 4.71 8.97
C SER A 52 -2.89 3.87 9.15
N VAL A 53 -2.20 3.49 8.06
CA VAL A 53 -0.94 2.72 8.10
C VAL A 53 0.17 3.52 7.45
N SER A 54 0.92 4.27 8.26
CA SER A 54 2.00 5.16 7.79
C SER A 54 3.35 4.92 8.48
N HIS A 55 3.36 4.19 9.60
CA HIS A 55 4.55 3.95 10.42
C HIS A 55 4.61 2.51 10.92
N GLU A 56 5.76 2.08 11.41
CA GLU A 56 5.93 0.72 11.96
C GLU A 56 5.01 0.45 13.18
N ALA A 57 4.71 1.48 13.99
CA ALA A 57 3.78 1.36 15.11
C ALA A 57 2.33 1.04 14.67
N ASP A 58 1.93 1.47 13.48
CA ASP A 58 0.61 1.16 12.93
C ASP A 58 0.50 -0.31 12.59
N ILE A 59 1.60 -0.95 12.18
CA ILE A 59 1.65 -2.40 11.93
C ILE A 59 1.36 -3.19 13.20
N ASP A 60 1.89 -2.75 14.36
CA ASP A 60 1.59 -3.38 15.65
C ASP A 60 0.10 -3.28 15.98
N ARG A 61 -0.51 -2.12 15.71
CA ARG A 61 -1.93 -1.90 15.91
C ARG A 61 -2.78 -2.82 15.02
N VAL A 62 -2.44 -2.95 13.75
CA VAL A 62 -3.15 -3.85 12.82
C VAL A 62 -3.01 -5.31 13.26
N ILE A 63 -1.83 -5.74 13.67
CA ILE A 63 -1.58 -7.10 14.18
C ILE A 63 -2.44 -7.37 15.42
N ALA A 64 -2.54 -6.41 16.34
CA ALA A 64 -3.36 -6.54 17.55
C ALA A 64 -4.86 -6.67 17.25
N LEU A 65 -5.35 -6.12 16.12
CA LEU A 65 -6.74 -6.23 15.67
C LEU A 65 -7.07 -7.60 15.03
N GLY A 66 -6.05 -8.35 14.65
CA GLY A 66 -6.20 -9.69 14.09
C GLY A 66 -6.67 -9.71 12.63
N GLY A 67 -6.85 -10.91 12.07
CA GLY A 67 -7.03 -11.14 10.63
C GLY A 67 -8.31 -10.58 9.98
N ARG A 68 -9.20 -9.94 10.72
CA ARG A 68 -10.35 -9.20 10.15
C ARG A 68 -9.98 -7.80 9.67
N VAL A 69 -8.87 -7.25 10.16
CA VAL A 69 -8.32 -5.96 9.73
C VAL A 69 -7.01 -6.22 8.99
N TRP A 70 -6.92 -5.73 7.77
CA TRP A 70 -5.78 -5.90 6.87
C TRP A 70 -5.03 -4.58 6.73
N ALA A 71 -3.81 -4.64 6.22
CA ALA A 71 -2.99 -3.46 5.97
C ALA A 71 -2.76 -3.23 4.48
N HIS A 72 -2.91 -2.00 4.03
CA HIS A 72 -2.46 -1.54 2.71
C HIS A 72 -1.10 -0.87 2.86
N LEU A 73 -0.05 -1.56 2.45
CA LEU A 73 1.34 -1.10 2.54
C LEU A 73 1.73 -0.36 1.27
N LYS A 74 2.25 0.85 1.42
CA LYS A 74 2.81 1.65 0.32
C LYS A 74 4.23 2.08 0.68
N LEU A 75 5.17 1.93 -0.27
CA LEU A 75 6.58 2.23 -0.02
C LEU A 75 6.79 3.68 0.42
N VAL A 76 6.08 4.60 -0.20
CA VAL A 76 6.16 6.04 0.10
C VAL A 76 5.72 6.36 1.54
N LYS A 77 4.72 5.68 2.06
CA LYS A 77 4.24 5.88 3.44
C LYS A 77 5.22 5.32 4.47
N LEU A 78 5.78 4.15 4.21
CA LEU A 78 6.65 3.42 5.15
C LEU A 78 8.12 3.80 5.06
N GLY A 79 8.52 4.64 4.09
CA GLY A 79 9.88 5.11 3.93
C GLY A 79 10.77 4.22 3.05
N GLY A 80 10.18 3.44 2.14
CA GLY A 80 10.89 2.71 1.09
C GLY A 80 10.83 1.19 1.19
N ILE A 81 11.70 0.52 0.44
CA ILE A 81 11.70 -0.94 0.24
C ILE A 81 11.90 -1.69 1.57
N ALA A 82 12.96 -1.37 2.30
CA ALA A 82 13.34 -2.16 3.48
C ALA A 82 12.30 -2.09 4.62
N PRO A 83 11.77 -0.92 5.02
CA PRO A 83 10.69 -0.84 6.00
C PRO A 83 9.44 -1.58 5.56
N THR A 84 9.04 -1.47 4.28
CA THR A 84 7.87 -2.17 3.75
C THR A 84 8.03 -3.69 3.80
N VAL A 85 9.21 -4.20 3.45
CA VAL A 85 9.50 -5.64 3.56
C VAL A 85 9.45 -6.11 5.02
N ARG A 86 9.97 -5.33 5.98
CA ARG A 86 9.86 -5.65 7.41
C ARG A 86 8.39 -5.70 7.85
N ALA A 87 7.60 -4.68 7.51
CA ALA A 87 6.17 -4.62 7.82
C ALA A 87 5.41 -5.82 7.25
N ALA A 88 5.63 -6.15 5.97
CA ALA A 88 5.01 -7.28 5.30
C ALA A 88 5.35 -8.62 5.97
N ARG A 89 6.61 -8.82 6.40
CA ARG A 89 7.03 -10.02 7.14
C ARG A 89 6.33 -10.13 8.48
N ARG A 90 6.27 -9.05 9.26
CA ARG A 90 5.60 -9.01 10.55
C ARG A 90 4.11 -9.35 10.45
N LEU A 91 3.41 -8.76 9.47
CA LEU A 91 2.00 -9.08 9.20
C LEU A 91 1.81 -10.55 8.82
N ARG A 92 2.65 -11.07 7.93
CA ARG A 92 2.61 -12.49 7.52
C ARG A 92 2.86 -13.44 8.70
N ASP A 93 3.86 -13.15 9.52
CA ASP A 93 4.20 -13.99 10.68
C ASP A 93 3.08 -13.97 11.73
N ALA A 94 2.29 -12.90 11.78
CA ALA A 94 1.09 -12.77 12.59
C ALA A 94 -0.18 -13.34 11.91
N GLY A 95 -0.09 -13.86 10.69
CA GLY A 95 -1.25 -14.38 9.95
C GLY A 95 -2.23 -13.29 9.47
N VAL A 96 -1.79 -12.03 9.41
CA VAL A 96 -2.61 -10.90 8.97
C VAL A 96 -2.41 -10.65 7.48
N PRO A 97 -3.47 -10.72 6.66
CA PRO A 97 -3.40 -10.40 5.25
C PRO A 97 -3.03 -8.93 5.01
N PHE A 98 -2.34 -8.67 3.90
CA PHE A 98 -1.98 -7.31 3.50
C PHE A 98 -1.99 -7.16 1.97
N MET A 99 -2.01 -5.93 1.51
CA MET A 99 -1.85 -5.51 0.14
C MET A 99 -0.58 -4.67 0.00
N ILE A 100 0.08 -4.76 -1.15
CA ILE A 100 1.08 -3.79 -1.60
C ILE A 100 0.43 -2.90 -2.63
N GLY A 101 0.44 -1.61 -2.38
CA GLY A 101 -0.03 -0.62 -3.33
C GLY A 101 0.92 0.56 -3.46
N GLN A 102 0.44 1.60 -4.12
CA GLN A 102 1.19 2.83 -4.36
C GLN A 102 0.24 4.03 -4.49
N MET A 103 0.81 5.23 -4.55
CA MET A 103 0.12 6.42 -5.04
C MET A 103 0.26 6.51 -6.57
N ASN A 104 -0.11 7.63 -7.18
CA ASN A 104 0.27 7.93 -8.57
C ASN A 104 1.76 8.26 -8.62
N GLU A 105 2.58 7.23 -8.76
CA GLU A 105 4.03 7.30 -8.67
C GLU A 105 4.65 6.83 -10.00
N GLY A 106 5.84 7.35 -10.32
CA GLY A 106 6.56 6.99 -11.54
C GLY A 106 7.04 5.54 -11.62
N ALA A 107 7.57 5.17 -12.77
CA ALA A 107 7.99 3.81 -13.08
C ALA A 107 9.07 3.27 -12.13
N ALA A 108 9.95 4.11 -11.60
CA ALA A 108 10.96 3.68 -10.63
C ALA A 108 10.31 3.19 -9.32
N ALA A 109 9.35 3.94 -8.79
CA ALA A 109 8.63 3.56 -7.58
C ALA A 109 7.73 2.33 -7.80
N THR A 110 7.04 2.27 -8.94
CA THR A 110 6.23 1.12 -9.33
C THR A 110 7.09 -0.15 -9.47
N ALA A 111 8.27 -0.06 -10.09
CA ALA A 111 9.19 -1.18 -10.19
C ALA A 111 9.65 -1.65 -8.80
N ALA A 112 9.99 -0.72 -7.90
CA ALA A 112 10.35 -1.07 -6.54
C ALA A 112 9.20 -1.78 -5.80
N ALA A 113 7.97 -1.28 -5.91
CA ALA A 113 6.78 -1.91 -5.33
C ALA A 113 6.51 -3.29 -5.93
N LEU A 114 6.74 -3.48 -7.25
CA LEU A 114 6.62 -4.77 -7.91
C LEU A 114 7.62 -5.81 -7.37
N HIS A 115 8.88 -5.41 -7.14
CA HIS A 115 9.87 -6.29 -6.52
C HIS A 115 9.50 -6.67 -5.08
N VAL A 116 9.00 -5.70 -4.29
CA VAL A 116 8.50 -5.98 -2.94
C VAL A 116 7.30 -6.92 -2.98
N THR A 117 6.40 -6.75 -3.94
CA THR A 117 5.25 -7.65 -4.16
C THR A 117 5.70 -9.08 -4.45
N HIS A 118 6.65 -9.28 -5.35
CA HIS A 118 7.19 -10.61 -5.65
C HIS A 118 7.87 -11.25 -4.43
N LEU A 119 8.61 -10.47 -3.65
CA LEU A 119 9.30 -10.94 -2.46
C LEU A 119 8.35 -11.30 -1.32
N THR A 120 7.32 -10.49 -1.10
CA THR A 120 6.45 -10.59 0.08
C THR A 120 5.17 -11.37 -0.17
N ARG A 121 4.77 -11.55 -1.42
CA ARG A 121 3.58 -12.30 -1.87
C ARG A 121 2.31 -11.87 -1.09
N PRO A 122 1.88 -10.61 -1.22
CA PRO A 122 0.68 -10.11 -0.58
C PRO A 122 -0.57 -10.81 -1.12
N ARG A 123 -1.70 -10.67 -0.41
CA ARG A 123 -2.97 -11.18 -0.90
C ARG A 123 -3.48 -10.45 -2.15
N PHE A 124 -3.22 -9.14 -2.22
CA PHE A 124 -3.54 -8.27 -3.35
C PHE A 124 -2.37 -7.34 -3.65
N ALA A 125 -2.30 -6.86 -4.88
CA ALA A 125 -1.38 -5.79 -5.30
C ALA A 125 -2.11 -4.80 -6.20
N GLU A 126 -1.82 -3.51 -6.02
CA GLU A 126 -2.35 -2.41 -6.81
C GLU A 126 -1.19 -1.52 -7.25
N LEU A 127 -0.71 -1.72 -8.49
CA LEU A 127 0.54 -1.14 -9.00
C LEU A 127 0.30 -0.38 -10.32
N TYR A 128 -0.76 0.42 -10.38
CA TYR A 128 -1.18 1.13 -11.58
C TYR A 128 -0.46 2.49 -11.77
N GLY A 129 0.13 3.07 -10.73
CA GLY A 129 0.53 4.47 -10.67
C GLY A 129 1.29 5.03 -11.87
N ALA A 130 2.24 4.28 -12.45
CA ALA A 130 3.05 4.77 -13.57
C ALA A 130 2.31 4.78 -14.92
N ASP A 131 1.27 3.97 -15.12
CA ASP A 131 0.52 3.89 -16.39
C ASP A 131 -0.24 5.19 -16.72
N GLY A 132 -0.56 5.99 -15.70
CA GLY A 132 -1.26 7.26 -15.84
C GLY A 132 -0.37 8.48 -16.05
N LEU A 133 0.96 8.33 -16.07
CA LEU A 133 1.90 9.46 -16.17
C LEU A 133 2.38 9.68 -17.60
N GLY A 134 2.26 10.93 -18.09
CA GLY A 134 2.65 11.30 -19.45
C GLY A 134 4.11 11.79 -19.61
N ASP A 135 4.78 12.11 -18.51
CA ASP A 135 6.10 12.77 -18.49
C ASP A 135 7.13 12.09 -17.56
N ASP A 136 6.95 10.79 -17.31
CA ASP A 136 7.88 10.03 -16.49
C ASP A 136 9.22 9.84 -17.20
N PRO A 137 10.36 10.35 -16.66
CA PRO A 137 11.68 10.16 -17.25
C PRO A 137 12.20 8.73 -17.09
N VAL A 138 11.44 7.84 -16.44
CA VAL A 138 11.81 6.45 -16.21
C VAL A 138 10.97 5.54 -17.09
N SER A 139 11.61 4.60 -17.76
CA SER A 139 10.96 3.57 -18.59
C SER A 139 11.40 2.17 -18.19
N GLY A 140 10.70 1.13 -18.68
CA GLY A 140 11.07 -0.27 -18.41
C GLY A 140 9.95 -1.08 -17.77
N LEU A 141 8.77 -0.51 -17.64
CA LEU A 141 7.56 -1.26 -17.24
C LEU A 141 6.69 -1.53 -18.46
N ARG A 142 5.97 -2.63 -18.42
CA ARG A 142 4.90 -2.96 -19.36
C ARG A 142 3.63 -3.28 -18.61
N TYR A 143 2.56 -2.58 -18.95
CA TYR A 143 1.20 -2.86 -18.50
C TYR A 143 0.46 -3.61 -19.60
N GLN A 144 -0.06 -4.78 -19.29
CA GLN A 144 -0.80 -5.59 -20.25
C GLN A 144 -1.81 -6.49 -19.53
N HIS A 145 -3.07 -6.47 -19.97
CA HIS A 145 -4.14 -7.33 -19.46
C HIS A 145 -4.26 -7.33 -17.91
N GLY A 146 -4.19 -6.14 -17.31
CA GLY A 146 -4.28 -5.98 -15.85
C GLY A 146 -3.04 -6.44 -15.07
N THR A 147 -1.92 -6.68 -15.76
CA THR A 147 -0.65 -7.02 -15.12
C THR A 147 0.43 -5.96 -15.42
N VAL A 148 1.40 -5.83 -14.51
CA VAL A 148 2.61 -5.01 -14.71
C VAL A 148 3.85 -5.89 -14.63
N GLN A 149 4.83 -5.62 -15.49
CA GLN A 149 6.08 -6.37 -15.58
C GLN A 149 7.27 -5.42 -15.76
N CYS A 150 8.41 -5.75 -15.14
CA CYS A 150 9.70 -5.14 -15.49
C CYS A 150 10.24 -5.81 -16.76
N LEU A 151 10.77 -4.99 -17.68
CA LEU A 151 11.31 -5.48 -18.97
C LEU A 151 12.75 -6.00 -18.86
N SER A 152 13.48 -5.64 -17.80
CA SER A 152 14.85 -6.09 -17.54
C SER A 152 14.92 -6.81 -16.19
N PRO A 153 15.73 -7.89 -16.05
CA PRO A 153 15.93 -8.59 -14.78
C PRO A 153 16.94 -7.90 -13.87
N LEU A 154 17.66 -6.88 -14.31
CA LEU A 154 18.75 -6.26 -13.57
C LEU A 154 18.26 -5.06 -12.73
N GLY A 155 18.64 -5.00 -11.47
CA GLY A 155 18.28 -3.93 -10.53
C GLY A 155 16.76 -3.80 -10.40
N LEU A 156 16.24 -2.58 -10.56
CA LEU A 156 14.79 -2.33 -10.60
C LEU A 156 14.15 -2.70 -11.96
N GLY A 157 14.97 -3.02 -12.98
CA GLY A 157 14.45 -3.32 -14.31
C GLY A 157 14.01 -2.11 -15.11
N VAL A 158 14.44 -0.91 -14.74
CA VAL A 158 14.06 0.36 -15.36
C VAL A 158 15.28 1.15 -15.86
N THR A 159 15.05 2.06 -16.79
CA THR A 159 16.07 2.97 -17.36
C THR A 159 15.67 4.41 -17.11
N PHE A 160 16.59 5.23 -16.65
CA PHE A 160 16.38 6.66 -16.42
C PHE A 160 16.91 7.49 -17.62
N ALA A 161 16.07 8.33 -18.18
CA ALA A 161 16.39 9.25 -19.27
C ALA A 161 16.76 10.62 -18.71
N ALA A 162 18.03 10.83 -18.35
CA ALA A 162 18.52 12.04 -17.68
C ALA A 162 18.23 13.33 -18.49
N HIS A 163 18.16 13.26 -19.83
CA HIS A 163 17.85 14.40 -20.69
C HIS A 163 16.39 14.89 -20.59
N GLN A 164 15.51 14.08 -20.00
CA GLN A 164 14.10 14.41 -19.76
C GLN A 164 13.84 14.91 -18.33
N ALA A 165 14.89 15.05 -17.53
CA ALA A 165 14.79 15.47 -16.14
C ALA A 165 15.68 16.69 -15.87
N THR A 166 15.25 17.56 -14.95
CA THR A 166 16.04 18.69 -14.47
C THR A 166 16.60 18.33 -13.10
N LEU A 167 17.93 18.44 -12.95
CA LEU A 167 18.58 18.28 -11.65
C LEU A 167 18.22 19.47 -10.75
N ILE A 168 17.49 19.20 -9.68
CA ILE A 168 17.09 20.21 -8.69
C ILE A 168 18.10 20.31 -7.56
N GLN A 169 18.59 19.16 -7.08
CA GLN A 169 19.51 19.10 -5.95
C GLN A 169 20.31 17.80 -5.98
N GLU A 170 21.58 17.89 -5.60
CA GLU A 170 22.49 16.76 -5.43
C GLU A 170 22.83 16.56 -3.94
N PHE A 171 22.75 15.34 -3.46
CA PHE A 171 23.18 14.95 -2.13
C PHE A 171 24.41 14.05 -2.22
N SER A 172 25.54 14.49 -1.69
CA SER A 172 26.74 13.67 -1.57
C SER A 172 26.87 13.10 -0.15
N HIS A 173 27.13 11.80 -0.04
CA HIS A 173 27.55 11.24 1.24
C HIS A 173 28.97 11.73 1.57
N ALA A 174 29.14 12.41 2.71
CA ALA A 174 30.46 12.64 3.26
C ALA A 174 31.12 11.28 3.47
N LYS A 175 32.23 11.03 2.77
CA LYS A 175 33.06 9.85 3.06
C LYS A 175 33.59 10.03 4.48
N HIS A 176 33.04 9.27 5.43
CA HIS A 176 33.71 9.12 6.72
C HIS A 176 35.05 8.45 6.44
N ARG A 177 36.14 9.22 6.60
CA ARG A 177 37.50 8.71 6.62
C ARG A 177 37.77 8.06 7.98
#